data_76decbd151d523042195979c84061e8b
#
_entry.id   76decbd151d523042195979c84061e8b
#
_cell.length_a   1.000
_cell.length_b   1.000
_cell.length_c   1.000
_cell.angle_alpha   90.00
_cell.angle_beta   90.00
_cell.angle_gamma   90.00
#
_symmetry.space_group_name_H-M   'P 1'
#
loop_
_entity.id
_entity.type
_entity.pdbx_description
1 polymer ?
#
loop_
_entity_poly.entity_id
_entity_poly.type
_entity_poly.pdbx_seq_one_letter_code
_entity_poly.pdbx_strand_id
1 'polypeptide(L)'
;MIGTKTNVREMKTQEVMHQGCITIKSQATLSEALGRMRQNRVSSLVVEPRTPGDAYGIVTRRDLLSKAFVQGPKRCNFSQRKVYELMSKPLVTISPGLKVKYAARLMKRDNVHRLPVFDGQKMVGMLADSDIFNKL
;
A
#
# COMPACT_ATOMS: atom_id res chain seq x y z
N MET A 1 -16.78 -35.65 -9.60
CA MET A 1 -17.33 -34.34 -9.94
C MET A 1 -16.21 -33.35 -10.14
N ILE A 2 -16.33 -32.62 -11.18
CA ILE A 2 -15.39 -31.55 -11.44
C ILE A 2 -15.65 -30.44 -10.41
N GLY A 3 -14.66 -30.12 -9.62
CA GLY A 3 -14.77 -29.02 -8.72
C GLY A 3 -15.08 -27.74 -9.48
N THR A 4 -16.03 -26.98 -8.99
CA THR A 4 -16.31 -25.66 -9.54
C THR A 4 -15.06 -24.81 -9.31
N LYS A 5 -14.50 -24.29 -10.40
CA LYS A 5 -13.47 -23.28 -10.27
C LYS A 5 -14.07 -22.08 -9.59
N THR A 6 -13.45 -21.65 -8.52
CA THR A 6 -13.85 -20.42 -7.87
C THR A 6 -13.66 -19.26 -8.85
N ASN A 7 -14.71 -18.49 -9.07
CA ASN A 7 -14.62 -17.32 -9.91
C ASN A 7 -13.96 -16.20 -9.12
N VAL A 8 -12.69 -15.94 -9.39
CA VAL A 8 -11.90 -14.96 -8.68
C VAL A 8 -12.54 -13.57 -8.72
N ARG A 9 -13.16 -13.23 -9.84
CA ARG A 9 -13.82 -11.93 -10.01
C ARG A 9 -14.91 -11.68 -8.97
N GLU A 10 -15.59 -12.72 -8.55
CA GLU A 10 -16.70 -12.64 -7.59
C GLU A 10 -16.25 -12.85 -6.15
N MET A 11 -15.01 -13.23 -5.93
CA MET A 11 -14.47 -13.35 -4.57
C MET A 11 -14.39 -11.99 -3.91
N LYS A 12 -14.51 -11.98 -2.59
CA LYS A 12 -14.32 -10.77 -1.81
C LYS A 12 -12.82 -10.51 -1.61
N THR A 13 -12.47 -9.25 -1.51
CA THR A 13 -11.10 -8.83 -1.27
C THR A 13 -10.47 -9.58 -0.09
N GLN A 14 -11.22 -9.75 1.02
CA GLN A 14 -10.72 -10.43 2.21
C GLN A 14 -10.32 -11.88 1.95
N GLU A 15 -10.86 -12.50 0.93
CA GLU A 15 -10.54 -13.90 0.58
C GLU A 15 -9.27 -14.03 -0.24
N VAL A 16 -8.80 -12.93 -0.81
CA VAL A 16 -7.66 -12.93 -1.74
C VAL A 16 -6.46 -12.15 -1.18
N MET A 17 -6.70 -11.09 -0.43
CA MET A 17 -5.65 -10.22 0.13
C MET A 17 -4.71 -11.00 1.04
N HIS A 18 -3.49 -10.49 1.24
CA HIS A 18 -2.66 -10.94 2.33
C HIS A 18 -2.94 -10.08 3.56
N GLN A 19 -2.79 -10.69 4.73
CA GLN A 19 -3.14 -10.05 5.98
C GLN A 19 -2.03 -9.13 6.45
N GLY A 20 -2.45 -8.10 7.19
CA GLY A 20 -1.53 -7.16 7.77
C GLY A 20 -1.11 -6.07 6.79
N CYS A 21 -0.76 -4.94 7.37
CA CYS A 21 -0.25 -3.79 6.64
C CYS A 21 0.94 -3.28 7.42
N ILE A 22 2.06 -3.11 6.76
CA ILE A 22 3.23 -2.53 7.41
C ILE A 22 3.03 -1.02 7.39
N THR A 23 3.02 -0.43 8.57
CA THR A 23 2.80 1.01 8.73
C THR A 23 4.07 1.71 9.16
N ILE A 24 4.08 3.02 9.00
CA ILE A 24 5.16 3.88 9.47
C ILE A 24 4.57 5.23 9.89
N LYS A 25 5.22 5.89 10.82
CA LYS A 25 4.79 7.22 11.22
C LYS A 25 5.28 8.26 10.22
N SER A 26 4.48 9.31 10.02
CA SER A 26 4.81 10.38 9.08
C SER A 26 6.10 11.10 9.43
N GLN A 27 6.45 11.15 10.71
CA GLN A 27 7.67 11.80 11.20
C GLN A 27 8.91 10.92 11.08
N ALA A 28 8.77 9.67 10.69
CA ALA A 28 9.91 8.78 10.50
C ALA A 28 10.80 9.30 9.37
N THR A 29 12.08 8.97 9.43
CA THR A 29 13.04 9.34 8.39
C THR A 29 12.91 8.42 7.18
N LEU A 30 13.44 8.85 6.05
CA LEU A 30 13.50 8.01 4.86
C LEU A 30 14.38 6.79 5.08
N SER A 31 15.44 6.92 5.91
CA SER A 31 16.27 5.77 6.28
C SER A 31 15.48 4.73 7.05
N GLU A 32 14.62 5.15 7.98
CA GLU A 32 13.75 4.24 8.70
C GLU A 32 12.76 3.56 7.77
N ALA A 33 12.19 4.32 6.82
CA ALA A 33 11.28 3.76 5.84
C ALA A 33 11.97 2.70 4.98
N LEU A 34 13.17 3.00 4.50
CA LEU A 34 13.94 2.06 3.69
C LEU A 34 14.25 0.79 4.48
N GLY A 35 14.71 0.95 5.73
CA GLY A 35 15.00 -0.17 6.61
C GLY A 35 13.78 -1.04 6.86
N ARG A 36 12.62 -0.42 7.09
CA ARG A 36 11.37 -1.14 7.34
C ARG A 36 10.91 -1.91 6.10
N MET A 37 11.05 -1.30 4.92
CA MET A 37 10.73 -1.99 3.67
C MET A 37 11.61 -3.22 3.45
N ARG A 38 12.91 -3.08 3.70
CA ARG A 38 13.87 -4.19 3.56
C ARG A 38 13.60 -5.29 4.58
N GLN A 39 13.38 -4.92 5.83
CA GLN A 39 13.15 -5.86 6.91
C GLN A 39 11.89 -6.70 6.66
N ASN A 40 10.85 -6.07 6.14
CA ASN A 40 9.56 -6.73 5.91
C ASN A 40 9.38 -7.21 4.48
N ARG A 41 10.36 -6.99 3.61
CA ARG A 41 10.33 -7.39 2.19
C ARG A 41 9.11 -6.84 1.47
N VAL A 42 8.81 -5.57 1.73
CA VAL A 42 7.70 -4.86 1.08
C VAL A 42 8.24 -3.66 0.32
N SER A 43 7.48 -3.20 -0.64
CA SER A 43 7.85 -2.05 -1.47
C SER A 43 6.97 -0.83 -1.21
N SER A 44 6.12 -0.91 -0.19
CA SER A 44 5.27 0.21 0.22
C SER A 44 4.99 0.13 1.70
N LEU A 45 4.76 1.29 2.30
CA LEU A 45 4.37 1.42 3.71
C LEU A 45 3.16 2.33 3.78
N VAL A 46 2.19 1.95 4.60
CA VAL A 46 1.06 2.83 4.92
C VAL A 46 1.52 3.82 5.97
N VAL A 47 1.30 5.10 5.71
CA VAL A 47 1.73 6.17 6.61
C VAL A 47 0.56 6.54 7.53
N GLU A 48 0.81 6.42 8.83
CA GLU A 48 -0.21 6.71 9.83
C GLU A 48 -0.58 8.20 9.85
N PRO A 49 -1.84 8.54 10.18
CA PRO A 49 -2.23 9.95 10.36
C PRO A 49 -1.40 10.61 11.45
N ARG A 50 -1.09 11.88 11.26
CA ARG A 50 -0.35 12.67 12.26
C ARG A 50 -1.22 12.99 13.47
N THR A 51 -2.50 13.21 13.24
CA THR A 51 -3.47 13.59 14.27
C THR A 51 -4.78 12.84 14.00
N PRO A 52 -5.65 12.71 15.01
CA PRO A 52 -7.00 12.16 14.79
C PRO A 52 -7.72 12.98 13.71
N GLY A 53 -8.33 12.27 12.76
CA GLY A 53 -9.03 12.90 11.65
C GLY A 53 -8.18 13.24 10.44
N ASP A 54 -6.87 13.13 10.54
CA ASP A 54 -6.00 13.28 9.38
C ASP A 54 -6.05 12.02 8.51
N ALA A 55 -5.75 12.17 7.24
CA ALA A 55 -5.78 11.06 6.30
C ALA A 55 -4.54 10.17 6.41
N TYR A 56 -4.72 8.89 6.14
CA TYR A 56 -3.59 7.98 5.92
C TYR A 56 -2.89 8.35 4.61
N GLY A 57 -1.61 8.03 4.53
CA GLY A 57 -0.82 8.18 3.32
C GLY A 57 -0.17 6.87 2.91
N ILE A 58 0.56 6.91 1.82
CA ILE A 58 1.38 5.80 1.37
C ILE A 58 2.72 6.33 0.88
N VAL A 59 3.79 5.62 1.22
CA VAL A 59 5.12 5.86 0.68
C VAL A 59 5.63 4.57 0.06
N THR A 60 6.18 4.67 -1.14
CA THR A 60 6.63 3.51 -1.90
C THR A 60 8.13 3.57 -2.13
N ARG A 61 8.71 2.41 -2.46
CA ARG A 61 10.10 2.34 -2.88
C ARG A 61 10.36 3.27 -4.07
N ARG A 62 9.39 3.36 -4.98
CA ARG A 62 9.48 4.25 -6.13
C ARG A 62 9.55 5.72 -5.70
N ASP A 63 8.80 6.11 -4.67
CA ASP A 63 8.86 7.47 -4.13
C ASP A 63 10.27 7.77 -3.60
N LEU A 64 10.86 6.84 -2.86
CA LEU A 64 12.21 7.01 -2.34
C LEU A 64 13.22 7.17 -3.48
N LEU A 65 13.07 6.39 -4.54
CA LEU A 65 13.96 6.46 -5.67
C LEU A 65 13.76 7.71 -6.50
N SER A 66 12.53 7.98 -6.93
CA SER A 66 12.28 9.07 -7.88
C SER A 66 12.24 10.44 -7.22
N LYS A 67 11.65 10.56 -6.05
CA LYS A 67 11.46 11.85 -5.39
C LYS A 67 12.63 12.26 -4.50
N ALA A 68 13.33 11.29 -3.94
CA ALA A 68 14.45 11.59 -3.06
C ALA A 68 15.80 11.41 -3.75
N PHE A 69 16.03 10.28 -4.40
CA PHE A 69 17.33 9.99 -5.00
C PHE A 69 17.53 10.71 -6.33
N VAL A 70 16.52 10.65 -7.23
CA VAL A 70 16.66 11.22 -8.59
C VAL A 70 16.32 12.71 -8.64
N GLN A 71 15.18 13.10 -8.05
CA GLN A 71 14.66 14.46 -8.15
C GLN A 71 14.95 15.32 -6.91
N GLY A 72 15.53 14.72 -5.89
CA GLY A 72 15.86 15.43 -4.67
C GLY A 72 17.07 16.33 -4.79
N PRO A 73 17.42 17.06 -3.73
CA PRO A 73 18.61 17.87 -3.70
C PRO A 73 19.86 17.03 -4.01
N LYS A 74 20.92 17.68 -4.47
CA LYS A 74 22.18 17.01 -4.83
C LYS A 74 22.68 16.07 -3.74
N ARG A 75 22.36 16.38 -2.47
CA ARG A 75 22.65 15.49 -1.35
C ARG A 75 21.32 14.99 -0.82
N CYS A 76 20.97 13.77 -1.23
CA CYS A 76 19.79 13.12 -0.68
C CYS A 76 20.13 12.60 0.71
N ASN A 77 19.66 13.31 1.73
CA ASN A 77 19.93 12.93 3.12
C ASN A 77 18.77 12.14 3.67
N PHE A 78 18.81 10.82 3.48
CA PHE A 78 17.77 9.90 3.94
C PHE A 78 17.62 9.90 5.46
N SER A 79 18.68 10.27 6.20
CA SER A 79 18.63 10.29 7.66
C SER A 79 17.96 11.54 8.22
N GLN A 80 17.79 12.58 7.42
CA GLN A 80 17.17 13.84 7.86
C GLN A 80 15.80 14.10 7.25
N ARG A 81 15.57 13.65 6.03
CA ARG A 81 14.29 13.86 5.38
C ARG A 81 13.23 12.95 5.97
N LYS A 82 11.98 13.43 6.00
CA LYS A 82 10.87 12.75 6.64
C LYS A 82 9.93 12.13 5.62
N VAL A 83 9.29 11.05 6.03
CA VAL A 83 8.34 10.32 5.19
C VAL A 83 7.22 11.24 4.68
N TYR A 84 6.72 12.16 5.52
CA TYR A 84 5.63 13.05 5.11
C TYR A 84 5.99 13.94 3.92
N GLU A 85 7.29 14.14 3.64
CA GLU A 85 7.73 14.96 2.50
C GLU A 85 7.52 14.25 1.17
N LEU A 86 7.45 12.92 1.18
CA LEU A 86 7.39 12.11 -0.04
C LEU A 86 6.10 11.31 -0.19
N MET A 87 5.37 11.13 0.88
CA MET A 87 4.15 10.31 0.86
C MET A 87 3.08 10.92 -0.04
N SER A 88 2.23 10.06 -0.57
CA SER A 88 1.01 10.48 -1.27
C SER A 88 -0.17 10.29 -0.33
N LYS A 89 -1.10 11.25 -0.34
CA LYS A 89 -2.37 11.12 0.40
C LYS A 89 -3.44 12.02 -0.22
N PRO A 90 -4.75 11.73 0.04
CA PRO A 90 -5.20 10.65 0.90
C PRO A 90 -4.92 9.29 0.28
N LEU A 91 -4.75 8.29 1.15
CA LEU A 91 -4.60 6.92 0.72
C LEU A 91 -5.95 6.39 0.22
N VAL A 92 -5.96 5.82 -0.98
CA VAL A 92 -7.14 5.13 -1.49
C VAL A 92 -7.18 3.74 -0.88
N THR A 93 -8.27 3.42 -0.20
CA THR A 93 -8.45 2.11 0.44
C THR A 93 -9.70 1.44 -0.11
N ILE A 94 -9.77 0.13 0.10
CA ILE A 94 -10.95 -0.66 -0.25
C ILE A 94 -11.44 -1.42 0.97
N SER A 95 -12.71 -1.81 0.95
CA SER A 95 -13.27 -2.58 2.05
C SER A 95 -13.00 -4.08 1.87
N PRO A 96 -12.95 -4.85 2.96
CA PRO A 96 -12.75 -6.30 2.87
C PRO A 96 -13.83 -7.02 2.05
N GLY A 97 -15.04 -6.47 2.03
CA GLY A 97 -16.17 -7.07 1.31
C GLY A 97 -16.26 -6.70 -0.16
N LEU A 98 -15.38 -5.82 -0.65
CA LEU A 98 -15.41 -5.43 -2.05
C LEU A 98 -15.01 -6.62 -2.94
N LYS A 99 -15.77 -6.85 -3.99
CA LYS A 99 -15.43 -7.92 -4.94
C LYS A 99 -14.14 -7.58 -5.69
N VAL A 100 -13.33 -8.61 -5.92
CA VAL A 100 -12.02 -8.47 -6.56
C VAL A 100 -12.11 -7.79 -7.92
N LYS A 101 -13.17 -8.07 -8.69
CA LYS A 101 -13.35 -7.40 -9.99
C LYS A 101 -13.38 -5.88 -9.90
N TYR A 102 -13.98 -5.35 -8.84
CA TYR A 102 -14.02 -3.89 -8.64
C TYR A 102 -12.67 -3.35 -8.17
N ALA A 103 -11.99 -4.09 -7.30
CA ALA A 103 -10.64 -3.73 -6.88
C ALA A 103 -9.68 -3.69 -8.08
N ALA A 104 -9.78 -4.68 -8.97
CA ALA A 104 -8.96 -4.72 -10.18
C ALA A 104 -9.22 -3.52 -11.09
N ARG A 105 -10.49 -3.10 -11.21
CA ARG A 105 -10.84 -1.89 -11.98
C ARG A 105 -10.22 -0.65 -11.38
N LEU A 106 -10.23 -0.54 -10.05
CA LEU A 106 -9.59 0.59 -9.36
C LEU A 106 -8.09 0.61 -9.61
N MET A 107 -7.45 -0.54 -9.55
CA MET A 107 -6.01 -0.64 -9.82
C MET A 107 -5.69 -0.14 -11.23
N LYS A 108 -6.50 -0.51 -12.20
CA LYS A 108 -6.31 -0.08 -13.59
C LYS A 108 -6.58 1.41 -13.74
N ARG A 109 -7.69 1.89 -13.19
CA ARG A 109 -8.10 3.30 -13.30
C ARG A 109 -7.05 4.23 -12.71
N ASP A 110 -6.55 3.89 -11.53
CA ASP A 110 -5.63 4.75 -10.78
C ASP A 110 -4.17 4.41 -11.03
N ASN A 111 -3.89 3.41 -11.88
CA ASN A 111 -2.55 2.94 -12.21
C ASN A 111 -1.74 2.59 -10.96
N VAL A 112 -2.36 1.81 -10.08
CA VAL A 112 -1.71 1.31 -8.86
C VAL A 112 -1.74 -0.21 -8.87
N HIS A 113 -0.77 -0.82 -8.19
CA HIS A 113 -0.61 -2.27 -8.16
C HIS A 113 -1.02 -2.89 -6.83
N ARG A 114 -1.39 -2.06 -5.86
CA ARG A 114 -1.81 -2.49 -4.53
C ARG A 114 -2.84 -1.54 -3.98
N LEU A 115 -3.76 -2.11 -3.20
CA LEU A 115 -4.78 -1.33 -2.49
C LEU A 115 -4.81 -1.80 -1.04
N PRO A 116 -4.54 -0.89 -0.10
CA PRO A 116 -4.72 -1.20 1.32
C PRO A 116 -6.19 -1.46 1.62
N VAL A 117 -6.43 -2.40 2.51
CA VAL A 117 -7.78 -2.83 2.88
C VAL A 117 -8.09 -2.31 4.27
N PHE A 118 -9.15 -1.51 4.36
CA PHE A 118 -9.57 -0.85 5.59
C PHE A 118 -10.97 -1.30 5.96
N ASP A 119 -11.17 -1.74 7.21
CA ASP A 119 -12.46 -2.29 7.64
C ASP A 119 -13.42 -1.25 8.20
N GLY A 120 -13.04 0.02 8.18
CA GLY A 120 -13.79 1.11 8.77
C GLY A 120 -13.19 1.59 10.09
N GLN A 121 -12.30 0.82 10.68
CA GLN A 121 -11.64 1.16 11.94
C GLN A 121 -10.12 1.06 11.82
N LYS A 122 -9.61 0.05 11.12
CA LYS A 122 -8.18 -0.18 11.00
C LYS A 122 -7.84 -0.80 9.65
N MET A 123 -6.57 -0.70 9.29
CA MET A 123 -6.03 -1.41 8.14
C MET A 123 -5.90 -2.89 8.49
N VAL A 124 -6.50 -3.74 7.66
CA VAL A 124 -6.53 -5.19 7.92
C VAL A 124 -5.72 -6.00 6.94
N GLY A 125 -5.32 -5.41 5.82
CA GLY A 125 -4.53 -6.13 4.85
C GLY A 125 -4.17 -5.29 3.64
N MET A 126 -3.63 -5.97 2.65
CA MET A 126 -3.21 -5.37 1.40
C MET A 126 -3.63 -6.29 0.26
N LEU A 127 -4.26 -5.74 -0.77
CA LEU A 127 -4.55 -6.49 -1.98
C LEU A 127 -3.61 -6.02 -3.08
N ALA A 128 -2.72 -6.90 -3.51
CA ALA A 128 -1.82 -6.64 -4.61
C ALA A 128 -2.33 -7.32 -5.88
N ASP A 129 -1.94 -6.79 -7.04
CA ASP A 129 -2.27 -7.43 -8.31
C ASP A 129 -1.73 -8.87 -8.39
N SER A 130 -0.58 -9.13 -7.79
CA SER A 130 -0.01 -10.48 -7.70
C SER A 130 -0.90 -11.43 -6.90
N ASP A 131 -1.60 -10.94 -5.87
CA ASP A 131 -2.54 -11.77 -5.10
C ASP A 131 -3.68 -12.26 -5.99
N ILE A 132 -4.17 -11.40 -6.87
CA ILE A 132 -5.21 -11.75 -7.83
C ILE A 132 -4.65 -12.72 -8.86
N PHE A 133 -3.50 -12.41 -9.41
CA PHE A 133 -2.84 -13.24 -10.42
C PHE A 133 -2.63 -14.66 -9.95
N ASN A 134 -2.20 -14.82 -8.70
CA ASN A 134 -1.92 -16.15 -8.13
C ASN A 134 -3.16 -17.00 -7.93
N LYS A 135 -4.36 -16.41 -8.01
CA LYS A 135 -5.64 -17.13 -7.92
C LYS A 135 -6.23 -17.49 -9.27
N LEU A 136 -5.66 -16.99 -10.36
CA LEU A 136 -6.18 -17.24 -11.70
C LEU A 136 -5.83 -18.66 -12.25
#